data_70c403fffe536100cf7288b2fffa701e
#
_entry.id   70c403fffe536100cf7288b2fffa701e
#
_cell.length_a   1.000
_cell.length_b   1.000
_cell.length_c   1.000
_cell.angle_alpha   90.00
_cell.angle_beta   90.00
_cell.angle_gamma   90.00
#
_symmetry.space_group_name_H-M   'P 1'
#
loop_
_entity.id
_entity.type
_entity.pdbx_description
1 polymer ?
#
loop_
_entity_poly.entity_id
_entity_poly.type
_entity_poly.pdbx_seq_one_letter_code
_entity_poly.pdbx_strand_id
1 'polypeptide(L)'
;MKGLKKCSRSAQDMDPRLVILSRGPGLYSTKQLVKEAENEGWAVRVVDPMKLTVLIDDGGGRIYYRGWPLECEAVIPRIGHSITRRGVSIVRQFERMEVIVINESEGIANSRDKLVACQLMAEAGVPVPITANVGAWEDTVRAVNQVGGIPCVIKSNEGTHGSGVFLA
;
A
#
# COMPACT_ATOMS: atom_id res chain seq x y z
N MET A 1 24.10 -12.39 31.13
CA MET A 1 22.98 -11.48 30.74
C MET A 1 23.55 -10.06 30.71
N LYS A 2 23.84 -9.53 29.52
CA LYS A 2 24.32 -8.14 29.36
C LYS A 2 23.10 -7.23 29.35
N GLY A 3 23.06 -6.27 30.29
CA GLY A 3 21.96 -5.34 30.47
C GLY A 3 21.65 -4.53 29.21
N LEU A 4 20.42 -4.55 28.77
CA LEU A 4 19.87 -3.65 27.78
C LEU A 4 20.03 -2.22 28.31
N LYS A 5 20.87 -1.42 27.66
CA LYS A 5 20.96 0.02 27.92
C LYS A 5 19.58 0.65 27.66
N LYS A 6 18.96 1.26 28.66
CA LYS A 6 17.82 2.15 28.48
C LYS A 6 18.24 3.27 27.55
N CYS A 7 17.75 3.21 26.30
CA CYS A 7 17.89 4.31 25.37
C CYS A 7 16.89 5.40 25.78
N SER A 8 17.37 6.61 26.05
CA SER A 8 16.50 7.75 26.35
C SER A 8 15.76 8.18 25.08
N ARG A 9 14.45 8.38 25.18
CA ARG A 9 13.65 8.97 24.11
C ARG A 9 14.15 10.40 23.81
N SER A 10 14.53 10.66 22.57
CA SER A 10 14.82 12.02 22.10
C SER A 10 13.51 12.73 21.75
N ALA A 11 13.53 14.06 21.59
CA ALA A 11 12.35 14.82 21.14
C ALA A 11 11.78 14.33 19.78
N GLN A 12 12.58 13.62 18.97
CA GLN A 12 12.17 12.95 17.74
C GLN A 12 11.42 11.64 17.97
N ASP A 13 11.36 11.15 19.20
CA ASP A 13 10.71 9.91 19.61
C ASP A 13 9.32 10.14 20.25
N MET A 14 8.80 11.38 20.24
CA MET A 14 7.41 11.65 20.62
C MET A 14 6.48 10.94 19.63
N ASP A 15 5.39 10.36 20.15
CA ASP A 15 4.43 9.64 19.34
C ASP A 15 3.80 10.60 18.31
N PRO A 16 3.89 10.30 17.00
CA PRO A 16 3.31 11.14 15.97
C PRO A 16 1.79 11.00 15.99
N ARG A 17 1.07 12.09 15.76
CA ARG A 17 -0.38 11.99 15.53
C ARG A 17 -0.69 11.42 14.14
N LEU A 18 0.15 11.72 13.13
CA LEU A 18 0.02 11.23 11.77
C LEU A 18 1.29 10.52 11.30
N VAL A 19 1.15 9.31 10.80
CA VAL A 19 2.23 8.55 10.17
C VAL A 19 2.02 8.49 8.65
N ILE A 20 3.03 8.88 7.88
CA ILE A 20 3.05 8.68 6.43
C ILE A 20 3.97 7.49 6.15
N LEU A 21 3.41 6.37 5.68
CA LEU A 21 4.18 5.19 5.29
C LEU A 21 4.81 5.40 3.92
N SER A 22 6.11 5.66 3.86
CA SER A 22 6.82 5.88 2.59
C SER A 22 8.27 5.43 2.68
N ARG A 23 8.77 4.76 1.64
CA ARG A 23 10.20 4.46 1.45
C ARG A 23 10.99 5.64 0.90
N GLY A 24 10.30 6.65 0.40
CA GLY A 24 10.91 7.82 -0.22
C GLY A 24 10.55 9.13 0.50
N PRO A 25 11.14 9.42 1.68
CA PRO A 25 10.84 10.67 2.40
C PRO A 25 11.26 11.93 1.60
N GLY A 26 12.21 11.77 0.67
CA GLY A 26 12.67 12.83 -0.23
C GLY A 26 11.79 13.07 -1.46
N LEU A 27 10.82 12.20 -1.76
CA LEU A 27 9.93 12.36 -2.91
C LEU A 27 9.07 13.60 -2.78
N TYR A 28 8.85 14.30 -3.90
CA TYR A 28 8.03 15.52 -3.93
C TYR A 28 6.66 15.32 -3.27
N SER A 29 5.94 14.28 -3.67
CA SER A 29 4.60 13.98 -3.13
C SER A 29 4.61 13.68 -1.63
N THR A 30 5.64 13.00 -1.11
CA THR A 30 5.78 12.74 0.33
C THR A 30 6.05 14.05 1.09
N LYS A 31 6.94 14.90 0.56
CA LYS A 31 7.24 16.21 1.16
C LYS A 31 6.01 17.13 1.18
N GLN A 32 5.20 17.14 0.11
CA GLN A 32 3.98 17.94 0.09
C GLN A 32 2.96 17.44 1.12
N LEU A 33 2.77 16.12 1.25
CA LEU A 33 1.90 15.57 2.29
C LEU A 33 2.36 15.96 3.71
N VAL A 34 3.67 15.91 3.98
CA VAL A 34 4.22 16.35 5.27
C VAL A 34 3.91 17.82 5.49
N LYS A 35 4.25 18.67 4.52
CA LYS A 35 4.06 20.13 4.60
C LYS A 35 2.60 20.49 4.88
N GLU A 36 1.67 19.92 4.12
CA GLU A 36 0.25 20.24 4.29
C GLU A 36 -0.29 19.71 5.62
N ALA A 37 0.13 18.52 6.05
CA ALA A 37 -0.27 18.01 7.35
C ALA A 37 0.28 18.86 8.53
N GLU A 38 1.53 19.35 8.43
CA GLU A 38 2.11 20.25 9.42
C GLU A 38 1.39 21.61 9.44
N ASN A 39 0.99 22.15 8.27
CA ASN A 39 0.19 23.37 8.16
C ASN A 39 -1.18 23.22 8.86
N GLU A 40 -1.76 22.02 8.82
CA GLU A 40 -3.02 21.68 9.52
C GLU A 40 -2.80 21.32 11.00
N GLY A 41 -1.59 21.48 11.52
CA GLY A 41 -1.26 21.29 12.94
C GLY A 41 -1.04 19.82 13.35
N TRP A 42 -0.79 18.92 12.41
CA TRP A 42 -0.46 17.53 12.71
C TRP A 42 1.02 17.36 13.09
N ALA A 43 1.28 16.61 14.16
CA ALA A 43 2.62 16.06 14.40
C ALA A 43 2.85 14.89 13.45
N VAL A 44 3.70 15.07 12.43
CA VAL A 44 3.87 14.12 11.32
C VAL A 44 5.19 13.37 11.42
N ARG A 45 5.15 12.06 11.12
CA ARG A 45 6.36 11.27 10.93
C ARG A 45 6.28 10.43 9.65
N VAL A 46 7.32 10.52 8.81
CA VAL A 46 7.49 9.61 7.67
C VAL A 46 8.22 8.36 8.13
N VAL A 47 7.63 7.20 7.88
CA VAL A 47 8.15 5.90 8.30
C VAL A 47 8.24 4.96 7.11
N ASP A 48 9.39 4.32 6.93
CA ASP A 48 9.54 3.25 5.96
C ASP A 48 8.85 1.98 6.48
N PRO A 49 7.79 1.49 5.79
CA PRO A 49 7.06 0.30 6.22
C PRO A 49 7.93 -0.95 6.31
N MET A 50 9.08 -0.98 5.60
CA MET A 50 10.04 -2.09 5.68
C MET A 50 10.82 -2.13 7.00
N LYS A 51 10.82 -1.01 7.75
CA LYS A 51 11.52 -0.87 9.05
C LYS A 51 10.58 -1.05 10.24
N LEU A 52 9.32 -1.38 9.99
CA LEU A 52 8.35 -1.68 11.05
C LEU A 52 8.41 -3.14 11.45
N THR A 53 8.27 -3.39 12.74
CA THR A 53 8.08 -4.72 13.31
C THR A 53 6.64 -4.83 13.80
N VAL A 54 5.97 -5.89 13.43
CA VAL A 54 4.65 -6.27 13.98
C VAL A 54 4.88 -7.38 14.99
N LEU A 55 4.40 -7.17 16.19
CA LEU A 55 4.32 -8.19 17.23
C LEU A 55 2.85 -8.57 17.40
N ILE A 56 2.56 -9.86 17.40
CA ILE A 56 1.22 -10.40 17.63
C ILE A 56 1.33 -11.38 18.80
N ASP A 57 0.49 -11.16 19.81
CA ASP A 57 0.36 -12.03 20.97
C ASP A 57 -1.12 -12.12 21.40
N ASP A 58 -1.40 -12.74 22.52
CA ASP A 58 -2.77 -12.92 23.05
C ASP A 58 -3.48 -11.57 23.35
N GLY A 59 -2.72 -10.49 23.55
CA GLY A 59 -3.24 -9.13 23.73
C GLY A 59 -3.49 -8.36 22.42
N GLY A 60 -3.32 -9.03 21.27
CA GLY A 60 -3.51 -8.43 19.95
C GLY A 60 -2.20 -8.08 19.24
N GLY A 61 -2.31 -7.30 18.18
CA GLY A 61 -1.16 -6.88 17.38
C GLY A 61 -0.68 -5.48 17.72
N ARG A 62 0.63 -5.29 17.74
CA ARG A 62 1.29 -4.00 18.01
C ARG A 62 2.37 -3.73 16.96
N ILE A 63 2.59 -2.46 16.66
CA ILE A 63 3.60 -2.03 15.71
C ILE A 63 4.74 -1.34 16.46
N TYR A 64 5.96 -1.66 16.06
CA TYR A 64 7.19 -1.08 16.60
C TYR A 64 8.01 -0.44 15.49
N TYR A 65 8.58 0.70 15.79
CA TYR A 65 9.57 1.37 14.96
C TYR A 65 10.84 1.62 15.76
N ARG A 66 11.98 1.12 15.25
CA ARG A 66 13.29 1.24 15.94
C ARG A 66 13.28 0.70 17.39
N GLY A 67 12.49 -0.34 17.64
CA GLY A 67 12.40 -0.97 18.97
C GLY A 67 11.41 -0.32 19.93
N TRP A 68 10.75 0.78 19.56
CA TRP A 68 9.72 1.46 20.36
C TRP A 68 8.34 1.22 19.78
N PRO A 69 7.30 1.10 20.62
CA PRO A 69 5.93 1.12 20.14
C PRO A 69 5.68 2.35 19.27
N LEU A 70 4.99 2.16 18.17
CA LEU A 70 4.56 3.24 17.30
C LEU A 70 3.05 3.43 17.46
N GLU A 71 2.68 4.48 18.16
CA GLU A 71 1.31 4.90 18.36
C GLU A 71 1.03 6.11 17.46
N CYS A 72 -0.16 6.18 16.87
CA CYS A 72 -0.62 7.32 16.06
C CYS A 72 -2.14 7.30 15.93
N GLU A 73 -2.72 8.44 15.59
CA GLU A 73 -4.16 8.59 15.37
C GLU A 73 -4.55 8.23 13.93
N ALA A 74 -3.65 8.53 12.98
CA ALA A 74 -3.92 8.31 11.56
C ALA A 74 -2.68 7.88 10.79
N VAL A 75 -2.93 7.17 9.67
CA VAL A 75 -1.89 6.69 8.74
C VAL A 75 -2.26 7.02 7.30
N ILE A 76 -1.32 7.59 6.55
CA ILE A 76 -1.41 7.73 5.10
C ILE A 76 -0.44 6.74 4.44
N PRO A 77 -0.93 5.63 3.86
CA PRO A 77 -0.09 4.65 3.20
C PRO A 77 0.36 5.12 1.81
N ARG A 78 1.67 5.28 1.63
CA ARG A 78 2.31 5.50 0.34
C ARG A 78 3.06 4.23 -0.09
N ILE A 79 2.30 3.14 -0.28
CA ILE A 79 2.85 1.82 -0.55
C ILE A 79 3.20 1.68 -2.03
N GLY A 80 4.48 1.54 -2.33
CA GLY A 80 4.96 1.29 -3.68
C GLY A 80 4.73 -0.17 -4.10
N HIS A 81 4.68 -0.41 -5.43
CA HIS A 81 4.46 -1.73 -6.01
C HIS A 81 5.42 -2.81 -5.46
N SER A 82 6.71 -2.50 -5.37
CA SER A 82 7.75 -3.45 -4.94
C SER A 82 7.59 -3.98 -3.51
N ILE A 83 6.72 -3.36 -2.71
CA ILE A 83 6.47 -3.75 -1.32
C ILE A 83 4.98 -3.93 -1.02
N THR A 84 4.15 -4.11 -2.04
CA THR A 84 2.68 -4.18 -1.88
C THR A 84 2.29 -5.19 -0.82
N ARG A 85 2.76 -6.45 -0.90
CA ARG A 85 2.41 -7.51 0.05
C ARG A 85 2.73 -7.12 1.50
N ARG A 86 3.95 -6.65 1.74
CA ARG A 86 4.40 -6.21 3.08
C ARG A 86 3.64 -4.97 3.53
N GLY A 87 3.49 -3.99 2.64
CA GLY A 87 2.80 -2.75 2.93
C GLY A 87 1.35 -2.95 3.31
N VAL A 88 0.61 -3.76 2.55
CA VAL A 88 -0.79 -4.13 2.84
C VAL A 88 -0.90 -4.81 4.21
N SER A 89 0.03 -5.72 4.56
CA SER A 89 0.01 -6.38 5.87
C SER A 89 0.22 -5.38 7.02
N ILE A 90 1.10 -4.39 6.85
CA ILE A 90 1.32 -3.32 7.83
C ILE A 90 0.08 -2.42 7.96
N VAL A 91 -0.50 -2.01 6.84
CA VAL A 91 -1.72 -1.17 6.83
C VAL A 91 -2.86 -1.88 7.54
N ARG A 92 -3.08 -3.17 7.23
CA ARG A 92 -4.08 -4.01 7.89
C ARG A 92 -3.86 -4.11 9.40
N GLN A 93 -2.61 -4.09 9.86
CA GLN A 93 -2.33 -4.09 11.29
C GLN A 93 -2.72 -2.77 11.94
N PHE A 94 -2.50 -1.62 11.30
CA PHE A 94 -3.00 -0.34 11.79
C PHE A 94 -4.53 -0.30 11.87
N GLU A 95 -5.22 -0.82 10.86
CA GLU A 95 -6.69 -0.95 10.87
C GLU A 95 -7.19 -1.77 12.06
N ARG A 96 -6.51 -2.90 12.38
CA ARG A 96 -6.85 -3.73 13.54
C ARG A 96 -6.53 -3.09 14.87
N MET A 97 -5.68 -2.08 14.90
CA MET A 97 -5.40 -1.24 16.05
C MET A 97 -6.35 -0.03 16.13
N GLU A 98 -7.40 0.00 15.28
CA GLU A 98 -8.40 1.07 15.20
C GLU A 98 -7.80 2.43 14.83
N VAL A 99 -6.64 2.44 14.20
CA VAL A 99 -6.01 3.65 13.66
C VAL A 99 -6.70 4.04 12.35
N ILE A 100 -6.99 5.32 12.18
CA ILE A 100 -7.59 5.84 10.94
C ILE A 100 -6.58 5.67 9.79
N VAL A 101 -6.99 4.98 8.73
CA VAL A 101 -6.12 4.70 7.58
C VAL A 101 -6.74 5.24 6.28
N ILE A 102 -5.95 5.98 5.50
CA ILE A 102 -6.36 6.54 4.20
C ILE A 102 -5.24 6.30 3.16
N ASN A 103 -5.38 5.40 2.21
CA ASN A 103 -6.47 4.45 1.91
C ASN A 103 -6.30 3.14 2.69
N GLU A 104 -7.39 2.41 2.83
CA GLU A 104 -7.44 1.11 3.51
C GLU A 104 -6.64 0.02 2.78
N SER A 105 -6.26 -1.02 3.55
CA SER A 105 -5.47 -2.14 3.06
C SER A 105 -6.13 -2.88 1.90
N GLU A 106 -7.44 -3.04 1.94
CA GLU A 106 -8.22 -3.69 0.89
C GLU A 106 -8.21 -2.88 -0.41
N GLY A 107 -8.46 -1.57 -0.33
CA GLY A 107 -8.41 -0.68 -1.49
C GLY A 107 -7.02 -0.67 -2.14
N ILE A 108 -5.96 -0.68 -1.32
CA ILE A 108 -4.58 -0.78 -1.83
C ILE A 108 -4.35 -2.12 -2.52
N ALA A 109 -4.77 -3.24 -1.92
CA ALA A 109 -4.63 -4.58 -2.50
C ALA A 109 -5.39 -4.70 -3.83
N ASN A 110 -6.66 -4.34 -3.83
CA ASN A 110 -7.55 -4.44 -5.00
C ASN A 110 -7.06 -3.59 -6.17
N SER A 111 -6.55 -2.38 -5.91
CA SER A 111 -5.98 -1.51 -6.95
C SER A 111 -4.70 -2.03 -7.59
N ARG A 112 -4.03 -3.01 -6.98
CA ARG A 112 -2.78 -3.61 -7.48
C ARG A 112 -3.00 -4.80 -8.39
N ASP A 113 -4.14 -5.45 -8.28
CA ASP A 113 -4.57 -6.53 -9.16
C ASP A 113 -5.52 -5.98 -10.24
N LYS A 114 -5.07 -6.02 -11.51
CA LYS A 114 -5.86 -5.44 -12.62
C LYS A 114 -7.16 -6.20 -12.87
N LEU A 115 -7.15 -7.52 -12.64
CA LEU A 115 -8.36 -8.32 -12.79
C LEU A 115 -9.38 -7.96 -11.71
N VAL A 116 -8.96 -7.95 -10.44
CA VAL A 116 -9.83 -7.59 -9.31
C VAL A 116 -10.36 -6.15 -9.48
N ALA A 117 -9.51 -5.21 -9.88
CA ALA A 117 -9.95 -3.83 -10.13
C ALA A 117 -11.02 -3.75 -11.23
N CYS A 118 -10.86 -4.49 -12.34
CA CYS A 118 -11.88 -4.56 -13.40
C CYS A 118 -13.19 -5.20 -12.90
N GLN A 119 -13.09 -6.27 -12.11
CA GLN A 119 -14.27 -6.94 -11.55
C GLN A 119 -15.08 -5.99 -10.65
N LEU A 120 -14.41 -5.32 -9.71
CA LEU A 120 -15.04 -4.37 -8.80
C LEU A 120 -15.66 -3.17 -9.54
N MET A 121 -14.98 -2.63 -10.53
CA MET A 121 -15.53 -1.55 -11.35
C MET A 121 -16.76 -1.99 -12.13
N ALA A 122 -16.71 -3.17 -12.75
CA ALA A 122 -17.86 -3.73 -13.48
C ALA A 122 -19.07 -3.99 -12.56
N GLU A 123 -18.81 -4.56 -11.37
CA GLU A 123 -19.84 -4.79 -10.35
C GLU A 123 -20.48 -3.47 -9.87
N ALA A 124 -19.68 -2.42 -9.74
CA ALA A 124 -20.16 -1.08 -9.38
C ALA A 124 -20.83 -0.32 -10.54
N GLY A 125 -20.99 -0.95 -11.72
CA GLY A 125 -21.60 -0.31 -12.90
C GLY A 125 -20.71 0.74 -13.57
N VAL A 126 -19.42 0.79 -13.23
CA VAL A 126 -18.45 1.68 -13.89
C VAL A 126 -18.06 1.07 -15.24
N PRO A 127 -18.14 1.82 -16.35
CA PRO A 127 -17.74 1.31 -17.65
C PRO A 127 -16.29 0.84 -17.68
N VAL A 128 -16.08 -0.40 -18.11
CA VAL A 128 -14.75 -0.99 -18.30
C VAL A 128 -14.60 -1.48 -19.73
N PRO A 129 -13.39 -1.46 -20.32
CA PRO A 129 -13.13 -2.12 -21.57
C PRO A 129 -13.43 -3.62 -21.47
N ILE A 130 -13.86 -4.24 -22.57
CA ILE A 130 -13.99 -5.70 -22.61
C ILE A 130 -12.62 -6.29 -22.29
N THR A 131 -12.56 -7.12 -21.27
CA THR A 131 -11.33 -7.65 -20.72
C THR A 131 -11.42 -9.14 -20.52
N ALA A 132 -10.43 -9.88 -20.99
CA ALA A 132 -10.26 -11.29 -20.74
C ALA A 132 -8.99 -11.55 -19.92
N ASN A 133 -9.07 -12.38 -18.90
CA ASN A 133 -7.90 -12.89 -18.18
C ASN A 133 -7.60 -14.30 -18.66
N VAL A 134 -6.39 -14.53 -19.15
CA VAL A 134 -5.99 -15.79 -19.76
C VAL A 134 -5.08 -16.56 -18.81
N GLY A 135 -5.48 -17.77 -18.41
CA GLY A 135 -4.72 -18.64 -17.52
C GLY A 135 -3.77 -19.59 -18.25
N ALA A 136 -4.11 -19.94 -19.51
CA ALA A 136 -3.32 -20.83 -20.33
C ALA A 136 -3.03 -20.20 -21.69
N TRP A 137 -1.82 -20.37 -22.20
CA TRP A 137 -1.40 -19.75 -23.47
C TRP A 137 -2.24 -20.23 -24.67
N GLU A 138 -2.75 -21.45 -24.64
CA GLU A 138 -3.60 -22.06 -25.65
C GLU A 138 -4.92 -21.27 -25.87
N ASP A 139 -5.40 -20.60 -24.84
CA ASP A 139 -6.64 -19.82 -24.89
C ASP A 139 -6.46 -18.41 -25.42
N THR A 140 -5.22 -17.98 -25.68
CA THR A 140 -4.91 -16.58 -26.03
C THR A 140 -5.65 -16.12 -27.30
N VAL A 141 -5.65 -16.92 -28.37
CA VAL A 141 -6.32 -16.57 -29.64
C VAL A 141 -7.83 -16.41 -29.43
N ARG A 142 -8.42 -17.30 -28.64
CA ARG A 142 -9.85 -17.25 -28.32
C ARG A 142 -10.18 -15.98 -27.49
N ALA A 143 -9.35 -15.67 -26.52
CA ALA A 143 -9.51 -14.48 -25.68
C ALA A 143 -9.39 -13.19 -26.50
N VAL A 144 -8.43 -13.10 -27.42
CA VAL A 144 -8.29 -11.97 -28.35
C VAL A 144 -9.57 -11.77 -29.17
N ASN A 145 -10.13 -12.83 -29.71
CA ASN A 145 -11.38 -12.75 -30.45
C ASN A 145 -12.56 -12.30 -29.58
N GLN A 146 -12.61 -12.75 -28.32
CA GLN A 146 -13.67 -12.38 -27.34
C GLN A 146 -13.62 -10.91 -26.95
N VAL A 147 -12.45 -10.29 -26.93
CA VAL A 147 -12.32 -8.85 -26.63
C VAL A 147 -12.49 -7.93 -27.85
N GLY A 148 -12.79 -8.51 -29.03
CA GLY A 148 -13.06 -7.76 -30.26
C GLY A 148 -11.94 -7.83 -31.32
N GLY A 149 -10.93 -8.67 -31.11
CA GLY A 149 -9.84 -8.86 -32.07
C GLY A 149 -8.71 -7.86 -31.91
N ILE A 150 -7.89 -7.74 -32.96
CA ILE A 150 -6.76 -6.81 -33.06
C ILE A 150 -7.26 -5.49 -33.68
N PRO A 151 -6.81 -4.31 -33.19
CA PRO A 151 -5.78 -4.11 -32.17
C PRO A 151 -6.32 -4.32 -30.75
N CYS A 152 -5.53 -4.99 -29.92
CA CYS A 152 -5.85 -5.17 -28.50
C CYS A 152 -4.65 -4.89 -27.58
N VAL A 153 -4.91 -4.57 -26.32
CA VAL A 153 -3.85 -4.29 -25.34
C VAL A 153 -3.66 -5.51 -24.43
N ILE A 154 -2.47 -6.06 -24.47
CA ILE A 154 -2.04 -7.15 -23.60
C ILE A 154 -1.32 -6.57 -22.39
N LYS A 155 -1.69 -6.99 -21.18
CA LYS A 155 -1.09 -6.52 -19.92
C LYS A 155 -0.75 -7.69 -19.03
N SER A 156 0.40 -7.65 -18.36
CA SER A 156 0.62 -8.51 -17.20
C SER A 156 -0.33 -8.12 -16.08
N ASN A 157 -0.84 -9.09 -15.32
CA ASN A 157 -1.77 -8.83 -14.22
C ASN A 157 -1.11 -7.94 -13.16
N GLU A 158 0.14 -8.21 -12.83
CA GLU A 158 0.97 -7.38 -11.97
C GLU A 158 1.97 -6.56 -12.80
N GLY A 159 2.25 -5.35 -12.37
CA GLY A 159 3.20 -4.45 -13.02
C GLY A 159 2.83 -2.98 -12.85
N THR A 160 3.82 -2.10 -13.01
CA THR A 160 3.66 -0.64 -12.88
C THR A 160 4.43 0.09 -13.99
N HIS A 161 4.11 1.36 -14.20
CA HIS A 161 4.81 2.24 -15.14
C HIS A 161 4.84 1.71 -16.59
N GLY A 162 3.80 0.99 -16.99
CA GLY A 162 3.72 0.43 -18.36
C GLY A 162 4.59 -0.81 -18.59
N SER A 163 5.33 -1.32 -17.58
CA SER A 163 6.04 -2.59 -17.74
C SER A 163 5.05 -3.74 -17.93
N GLY A 164 5.30 -4.57 -18.95
CA GLY A 164 4.40 -5.69 -19.29
C GLY A 164 3.08 -5.22 -19.94
N VAL A 165 3.08 -4.10 -20.66
CA VAL A 165 1.96 -3.62 -21.50
C VAL A 165 2.39 -3.60 -22.95
N PHE A 166 1.63 -4.27 -23.80
CA PHE A 166 1.90 -4.40 -25.23
C PHE A 166 0.64 -4.11 -26.03
N LEU A 167 0.81 -3.50 -27.19
CA LEU A 167 -0.23 -3.38 -28.23
C LEU A 167 -0.02 -4.50 -29.24
N ALA A 168 -1.03 -5.30 -29.49
CA ALA A 168 -1.05 -6.34 -30.50
C ALA A 168 -2.03 -5.98 -31.61
#